data_f688d06336393b23164f3fe4034434d1
#
_entry.id   f688d06336393b23164f3fe4034434d1
#
_cell.length_a   1.000
_cell.length_b   1.000
_cell.length_c   1.000
_cell.angle_alpha   90.00
_cell.angle_beta   90.00
_cell.angle_gamma   90.00
#
_symmetry.space_group_name_H-M   'P 1'
#
loop_
_entity.id
_entity.type
_entity.pdbx_description
1 polymer ?
#
loop_
_entity_poly.entity_id
_entity_poly.type
_entity_poly.pdbx_seq_one_letter_code
_entity_poly.pdbx_strand_id
1 'polypeptide(L)'
;MNTYLRKYLVLLSGCTALCLLAACATTRTDSLRASASRLDDASRHLSSQIQYQGDDSRWGRVSHDAETLAKAAHNFDRALEQGHSRDDVEDAYRRVTDGYEQLHGQLAHEGYADQNRRVLEDFDRVTAAYRDVEAGMSRRGANARASGRS
;
A
#
# COMPACT_ATOMS: atom_id res chain seq x y z
N MET A 1 -34.63 -22.51 42.43
CA MET A 1 -34.19 -21.50 41.46
C MET A 1 -33.01 -22.09 40.69
N ASN A 2 -33.23 -22.32 39.39
CA ASN A 2 -32.59 -23.35 38.55
C ASN A 2 -31.06 -23.21 38.36
N THR A 3 -30.33 -24.19 38.84
CA THR A 3 -28.87 -24.39 38.64
C THR A 3 -28.49 -24.52 37.15
N TYR A 4 -29.45 -24.83 36.30
CA TYR A 4 -29.28 -24.96 34.84
C TYR A 4 -29.12 -23.60 34.14
N LEU A 5 -29.73 -22.53 34.66
CA LEU A 5 -29.63 -21.19 34.05
C LEU A 5 -28.22 -20.58 34.20
N ARG A 6 -27.49 -20.91 35.25
CA ARG A 6 -26.12 -20.41 35.46
C ARG A 6 -25.09 -21.03 34.52
N LYS A 7 -25.29 -22.27 34.09
CA LYS A 7 -24.35 -22.96 33.17
C LYS A 7 -24.45 -22.46 31.73
N TYR A 8 -25.63 -22.01 31.30
CA TYR A 8 -25.81 -21.45 29.95
C TYR A 8 -25.31 -20.01 29.84
N LEU A 9 -25.33 -19.24 30.92
CA LEU A 9 -24.85 -17.87 30.93
C LEU A 9 -23.32 -17.76 30.79
N VAL A 10 -22.59 -18.76 31.31
CA VAL A 10 -21.12 -18.79 31.23
C VAL A 10 -20.64 -19.22 29.83
N LEU A 11 -21.39 -20.07 29.13
CA LEU A 11 -21.06 -20.54 27.78
C LEU A 11 -21.30 -19.47 26.69
N LEU A 12 -22.25 -18.57 26.89
CA LEU A 12 -22.54 -17.49 25.94
C LEU A 12 -21.51 -16.33 26.01
N SER A 13 -20.85 -16.15 27.17
CA SER A 13 -19.85 -15.08 27.34
C SER A 13 -18.51 -15.38 26.68
N GLY A 14 -18.19 -16.64 26.39
CA GLY A 14 -16.93 -17.06 25.79
C GLY A 14 -16.85 -16.88 24.26
N CYS A 15 -17.98 -16.98 23.57
CA CYS A 15 -18.00 -16.87 22.09
C CYS A 15 -17.89 -15.45 21.55
N THR A 16 -18.34 -14.43 22.30
CA THR A 16 -18.34 -13.05 21.84
C THR A 16 -16.94 -12.42 21.81
N ALA A 17 -16.03 -12.85 22.68
CA ALA A 17 -14.65 -12.34 22.73
C ALA A 17 -13.78 -12.83 21.55
N LEU A 18 -14.02 -14.05 21.04
CA LEU A 18 -13.27 -14.58 19.89
C LEU A 18 -13.68 -13.93 18.57
N CYS A 19 -14.95 -13.56 18.40
CA CYS A 19 -15.42 -12.91 17.17
C CYS A 19 -14.89 -11.47 17.01
N LEU A 20 -14.62 -10.75 18.10
CA LEU A 20 -14.09 -9.39 18.05
C LEU A 20 -12.62 -9.34 17.62
N LEU A 21 -11.82 -10.35 17.95
CA LEU A 21 -10.42 -10.43 17.53
C LEU A 21 -10.27 -10.78 16.03
N ALA A 22 -11.15 -11.62 15.49
CA ALA A 22 -11.15 -11.96 14.07
C ALA A 22 -11.59 -10.77 13.19
N ALA A 23 -12.56 -9.96 13.64
CA ALA A 23 -13.02 -8.79 12.91
C ALA A 23 -11.93 -7.69 12.79
N CYS A 24 -11.06 -7.54 13.80
CA CYS A 24 -9.98 -6.56 13.74
C CYS A 24 -8.83 -6.96 12.80
N ALA A 25 -8.63 -8.24 12.51
CA ALA A 25 -7.58 -8.70 11.61
C ALA A 25 -8.01 -8.55 10.13
N THR A 26 -9.26 -8.81 9.79
CA THR A 26 -9.80 -8.67 8.43
C THR A 26 -9.83 -7.21 7.99
N THR A 27 -10.29 -6.30 8.82
CA THR A 27 -10.32 -4.86 8.49
C THR A 27 -8.94 -4.25 8.23
N ARG A 28 -7.88 -4.80 8.81
CA ARG A 28 -6.50 -4.31 8.62
C ARG A 28 -5.88 -4.75 7.29
N THR A 29 -6.10 -5.99 6.91
CA THR A 29 -5.65 -6.51 5.59
C THR A 29 -6.38 -5.80 4.47
N ASP A 30 -7.66 -5.54 4.62
CA ASP A 30 -8.47 -4.82 3.66
C ASP A 30 -8.00 -3.37 3.50
N SER A 31 -7.55 -2.72 4.59
CA SER A 31 -7.02 -1.35 4.52
C SER A 31 -5.70 -1.26 3.74
N LEU A 32 -4.77 -2.23 3.90
CA LEU A 32 -3.52 -2.25 3.15
C LEU A 32 -3.75 -2.55 1.66
N ARG A 33 -4.65 -3.49 1.34
CA ARG A 33 -5.06 -3.77 -0.04
C ARG A 33 -5.67 -2.54 -0.70
N ALA A 34 -6.59 -1.86 -0.02
CA ALA A 34 -7.20 -0.63 -0.53
C ALA A 34 -6.15 0.48 -0.76
N SER A 35 -5.12 0.57 0.08
CA SER A 35 -4.01 1.51 -0.12
C SER A 35 -3.11 1.11 -1.29
N ALA A 36 -2.84 -0.19 -1.47
CA ALA A 36 -2.05 -0.71 -2.58
C ALA A 36 -2.76 -0.47 -3.93
N SER A 37 -4.07 -0.75 -4.01
CA SER A 37 -4.87 -0.49 -5.20
C SER A 37 -4.90 1.00 -5.56
N ARG A 38 -5.04 1.89 -4.56
CA ARG A 38 -4.96 3.34 -4.79
C ARG A 38 -3.57 3.78 -5.30
N LEU A 39 -2.50 3.16 -4.81
CA LEU A 39 -1.15 3.44 -5.28
C LEU A 39 -0.95 2.95 -6.71
N ASP A 40 -1.44 1.76 -7.07
CA ASP A 40 -1.41 1.24 -8.45
C ASP A 40 -2.15 2.19 -9.41
N ASP A 41 -3.38 2.59 -9.07
CA ASP A 41 -4.18 3.50 -9.89
C ASP A 41 -3.50 4.88 -10.05
N ALA A 42 -3.02 5.46 -8.95
CA ALA A 42 -2.34 6.76 -8.98
C ALA A 42 -1.04 6.72 -9.80
N SER A 43 -0.25 5.65 -9.66
CA SER A 43 1.01 5.48 -10.38
C SER A 43 0.80 5.28 -11.88
N ARG A 44 -0.22 4.52 -12.28
CA ARG A 44 -0.60 4.37 -13.70
C ARG A 44 -1.09 5.67 -14.29
N HIS A 45 -1.91 6.43 -13.54
CA HIS A 45 -2.40 7.72 -14.00
C HIS A 45 -1.25 8.69 -14.23
N LEU A 46 -0.32 8.81 -13.26
CA LEU A 46 0.88 9.63 -13.39
C LEU A 46 1.73 9.21 -14.60
N SER A 47 2.01 7.90 -14.76
CA SER A 47 2.79 7.39 -15.89
C SER A 47 2.15 7.76 -17.24
N SER A 48 0.83 7.60 -17.36
CA SER A 48 0.11 7.98 -18.59
C SER A 48 0.15 9.49 -18.85
N GLN A 49 0.00 10.32 -17.81
CA GLN A 49 0.08 11.78 -17.95
C GLN A 49 1.47 12.23 -18.44
N ILE A 50 2.54 11.63 -17.92
CA ILE A 50 3.92 11.95 -18.35
C ILE A 50 4.14 11.55 -19.80
N GLN A 51 3.64 10.39 -20.24
CA GLN A 51 3.74 9.94 -21.63
C GLN A 51 3.05 10.90 -22.61
N TYR A 52 1.97 11.57 -22.20
CA TYR A 52 1.28 12.56 -23.04
C TYR A 52 2.04 13.89 -23.18
N GLN A 53 3.07 14.16 -22.37
CA GLN A 53 3.81 15.44 -22.41
C GLN A 53 4.77 15.58 -23.60
N GLY A 54 4.91 14.53 -24.41
CA GLY A 54 5.62 14.58 -25.69
C GLY A 54 7.10 14.23 -25.60
N ASP A 55 7.71 14.27 -26.77
CA ASP A 55 9.03 13.75 -27.16
C ASP A 55 10.23 14.56 -26.62
N ASP A 56 10.05 15.37 -25.58
CA ASP A 56 11.16 16.10 -24.96
C ASP A 56 12.07 15.11 -24.22
N SER A 57 13.33 15.06 -24.60
CA SER A 57 14.35 14.16 -24.02
C SER A 57 14.48 14.24 -22.49
N ARG A 58 14.04 15.34 -21.88
CA ARG A 58 13.99 15.53 -20.44
C ARG A 58 12.97 14.60 -19.79
N TRP A 59 11.80 14.42 -20.40
CA TRP A 59 10.73 13.57 -19.88
C TRP A 59 11.03 12.07 -20.05
N GLY A 60 11.98 11.68 -20.88
CA GLY A 60 12.29 10.29 -21.15
C GLY A 60 12.70 9.51 -19.89
N ARG A 61 13.54 10.08 -19.02
CA ARG A 61 13.93 9.45 -17.75
C ARG A 61 12.79 9.42 -16.75
N VAL A 62 12.10 10.54 -16.58
CA VAL A 62 10.93 10.63 -15.67
C VAL A 62 9.81 9.69 -16.12
N SER A 63 9.59 9.57 -17.42
CA SER A 63 8.62 8.62 -17.99
C SER A 63 9.00 7.17 -17.68
N HIS A 64 10.27 6.81 -17.84
CA HIS A 64 10.77 5.48 -17.50
C HIS A 64 10.61 5.16 -16.01
N ASP A 65 10.95 6.11 -15.15
CA ASP A 65 10.86 5.93 -13.69
C ASP A 65 9.40 5.85 -13.22
N ALA A 66 8.52 6.66 -13.81
CA ALA A 66 7.09 6.59 -13.55
C ALA A 66 6.47 5.25 -14.00
N GLU A 67 6.88 4.73 -15.15
CA GLU A 67 6.47 3.39 -15.62
C GLU A 67 7.00 2.28 -14.70
N THR A 68 8.24 2.42 -14.25
CA THR A 68 8.86 1.46 -13.31
C THR A 68 8.10 1.43 -12.00
N LEU A 69 7.77 2.59 -11.43
CA LEU A 69 6.94 2.69 -10.23
C LEU A 69 5.55 2.09 -10.44
N ALA A 70 4.89 2.39 -11.57
CA ALA A 70 3.57 1.84 -11.87
C ALA A 70 3.59 0.30 -11.97
N LYS A 71 4.60 -0.29 -12.58
CA LYS A 71 4.79 -1.75 -12.62
C LYS A 71 5.04 -2.33 -11.23
N ALA A 72 5.86 -1.66 -10.41
CA ALA A 72 6.14 -2.09 -9.05
C ALA A 72 4.88 -2.04 -8.17
N ALA A 73 4.10 -0.96 -8.24
CA ALA A 73 2.84 -0.79 -7.51
C ALA A 73 1.81 -1.86 -7.91
N HIS A 74 1.68 -2.13 -9.22
CA HIS A 74 0.82 -3.19 -9.73
C HIS A 74 1.21 -4.58 -9.17
N ASN A 75 2.50 -4.92 -9.20
CA ASN A 75 2.98 -6.20 -8.70
C ASN A 75 2.77 -6.35 -7.20
N PHE A 76 2.92 -5.25 -6.44
CA PHE A 76 2.66 -5.23 -5.01
C PHE A 76 1.17 -5.43 -4.69
N ASP A 77 0.27 -4.74 -5.40
CA ASP A 77 -1.17 -4.91 -5.26
C ASP A 77 -1.58 -6.36 -5.54
N ARG A 78 -1.09 -6.93 -6.64
CA ARG A 78 -1.34 -8.35 -6.98
C ARG A 78 -0.78 -9.33 -5.95
N ALA A 79 0.39 -9.07 -5.38
CA ALA A 79 0.96 -9.92 -4.34
C ALA A 79 0.08 -9.97 -3.09
N LEU A 80 -0.54 -8.83 -2.73
CA LEU A 80 -1.51 -8.76 -1.64
C LEU A 80 -2.84 -9.45 -1.99
N GLU A 81 -3.36 -9.26 -3.21
CA GLU A 81 -4.61 -9.89 -3.66
C GLU A 81 -4.51 -11.41 -3.71
N GLN A 82 -3.41 -11.94 -4.23
CA GLN A 82 -3.17 -13.37 -4.41
C GLN A 82 -2.75 -14.08 -3.11
N GLY A 83 -2.54 -13.33 -2.03
CA GLY A 83 -2.14 -13.87 -0.74
C GLY A 83 -0.75 -14.50 -0.75
N HIS A 84 0.18 -13.91 -1.51
CA HIS A 84 1.56 -14.35 -1.57
C HIS A 84 2.22 -14.39 -0.19
N SER A 85 3.35 -15.07 -0.09
CA SER A 85 4.11 -15.17 1.15
C SER A 85 4.48 -13.78 1.68
N ARG A 86 4.80 -13.71 2.97
CA ARG A 86 5.23 -12.46 3.59
C ARG A 86 6.46 -11.88 2.89
N ASP A 87 7.43 -12.73 2.59
CA ASP A 87 8.71 -12.34 1.98
C ASP A 87 8.49 -11.80 0.56
N ASP A 88 7.60 -12.43 -0.24
CA ASP A 88 7.24 -11.93 -1.56
C ASP A 88 6.58 -10.55 -1.52
N VAL A 89 5.70 -10.33 -0.53
CA VAL A 89 5.06 -9.03 -0.32
C VAL A 89 6.07 -7.96 0.12
N GLU A 90 7.01 -8.31 1.01
CA GLU A 90 8.08 -7.41 1.45
C GLU A 90 9.03 -7.07 0.30
N ASP A 91 9.35 -8.03 -0.57
CA ASP A 91 10.17 -7.79 -1.76
C ASP A 91 9.45 -6.94 -2.81
N ALA A 92 8.17 -7.16 -3.02
CA ALA A 92 7.37 -6.32 -3.90
C ALA A 92 7.26 -4.88 -3.37
N TYR A 93 7.07 -4.71 -2.06
CA TYR A 93 7.06 -3.40 -1.41
C TYR A 93 8.40 -2.67 -1.53
N ARG A 94 9.54 -3.37 -1.37
CA ARG A 94 10.87 -2.77 -1.55
C ARG A 94 11.03 -2.17 -2.95
N ARG A 95 10.56 -2.87 -3.99
CA ARG A 95 10.59 -2.34 -5.38
C ARG A 95 9.72 -1.10 -5.54
N VAL A 96 8.59 -1.01 -4.84
CA VAL A 96 7.76 0.21 -4.81
C VAL A 96 8.54 1.36 -4.17
N THR A 97 9.20 1.11 -3.04
CA THR A 97 10.01 2.12 -2.35
C THR A 97 11.13 2.64 -3.25
N ASP A 98 11.90 1.73 -3.86
CA ASP A 98 13.01 2.09 -4.76
C ASP A 98 12.50 2.92 -5.95
N GLY A 99 11.40 2.51 -6.58
CA GLY A 99 10.80 3.24 -7.70
C GLY A 99 10.25 4.62 -7.29
N TYR A 100 9.64 4.72 -6.11
CA TYR A 100 9.15 5.99 -5.59
C TYR A 100 10.29 6.96 -5.29
N GLU A 101 11.35 6.52 -4.61
CA GLU A 101 12.51 7.34 -4.26
C GLU A 101 13.24 7.84 -5.52
N GLN A 102 13.38 6.97 -6.53
CA GLN A 102 14.00 7.32 -7.79
C GLN A 102 13.18 8.41 -8.52
N LEU A 103 11.89 8.22 -8.68
CA LEU A 103 11.01 9.20 -9.33
C LEU A 103 10.95 10.52 -8.55
N HIS A 104 10.86 10.46 -7.22
CA HIS A 104 10.86 11.63 -6.35
C HIS A 104 12.18 12.43 -6.49
N GLY A 105 13.32 11.73 -6.51
CA GLY A 105 14.62 12.36 -6.72
C GLY A 105 14.74 13.08 -8.06
N GLN A 106 14.24 12.49 -9.14
CA GLN A 106 14.23 13.09 -10.46
C GLN A 106 13.35 14.36 -10.49
N LEU A 107 12.11 14.27 -9.98
CA LEU A 107 11.19 15.41 -9.97
C LEU A 107 11.68 16.57 -9.10
N ALA A 108 12.41 16.27 -8.01
CA ALA A 108 12.96 17.30 -7.12
C ALA A 108 14.20 18.00 -7.72
N HIS A 109 15.04 17.28 -8.50
CA HIS A 109 16.33 17.81 -8.99
C HIS A 109 16.25 18.64 -10.25
N GLU A 110 15.32 18.37 -11.13
CA GLU A 110 15.34 18.92 -12.50
C GLU A 110 14.41 20.13 -12.71
N GLY A 111 13.84 20.73 -11.63
CA GLY A 111 13.01 21.93 -11.75
C GLY A 111 11.70 21.70 -12.52
N TYR A 112 11.24 20.46 -12.61
CA TYR A 112 9.96 20.11 -13.24
C TYR A 112 8.75 20.77 -12.55
N ALA A 113 8.94 21.21 -11.31
CA ALA A 113 7.91 21.87 -10.50
C ALA A 113 7.28 23.08 -11.19
N ASP A 114 8.07 23.84 -11.95
CA ASP A 114 7.58 25.06 -12.61
C ASP A 114 6.95 24.82 -13.99
N GLN A 115 7.16 23.64 -14.57
CA GLN A 115 6.79 23.38 -15.97
C GLN A 115 5.49 22.62 -16.16
N ASN A 116 5.05 21.79 -15.18
CA ASN A 116 3.82 21.02 -15.31
C ASN A 116 3.10 20.75 -13.98
N ARG A 117 2.25 21.69 -13.60
CA ARG A 117 1.45 21.62 -12.38
C ARG A 117 0.62 20.33 -12.28
N ARG A 118 0.10 19.80 -13.39
CA ARG A 118 -0.72 18.58 -13.39
C ARG A 118 0.10 17.34 -13.00
N VAL A 119 1.32 17.22 -13.52
CA VAL A 119 2.21 16.11 -13.14
C VAL A 119 2.54 16.15 -11.65
N LEU A 120 2.74 17.34 -11.09
CA LEU A 120 2.98 17.48 -9.65
C LEU A 120 1.75 17.12 -8.82
N GLU A 121 0.55 17.58 -9.21
CA GLU A 121 -0.70 17.22 -8.53
C GLU A 121 -0.93 15.70 -8.58
N ASP A 122 -0.60 15.04 -9.68
CA ASP A 122 -0.68 13.58 -9.79
C ASP A 122 0.41 12.89 -8.96
N PHE A 123 1.62 13.45 -8.90
CA PHE A 123 2.68 12.94 -8.04
C PHE A 123 2.35 13.10 -6.55
N ASP A 124 1.68 14.17 -6.15
CA ASP A 124 1.18 14.35 -4.79
C ASP A 124 0.18 13.25 -4.39
N ARG A 125 -0.68 12.81 -5.34
CA ARG A 125 -1.59 11.68 -5.12
C ARG A 125 -0.83 10.36 -4.94
N VAL A 126 0.20 10.13 -5.76
CA VAL A 126 1.10 8.97 -5.59
C VAL A 126 1.77 9.01 -4.22
N THR A 127 2.29 10.17 -3.81
CA THR A 127 2.93 10.36 -2.50
C THR A 127 1.99 10.07 -1.34
N ALA A 128 0.74 10.54 -1.41
CA ALA A 128 -0.25 10.26 -0.39
C ALA A 128 -0.58 8.76 -0.29
N ALA A 129 -0.79 8.10 -1.44
CA ALA A 129 -1.06 6.67 -1.48
C ALA A 129 0.14 5.83 -1.01
N TYR A 130 1.37 6.23 -1.36
CA TYR A 130 2.59 5.59 -0.89
C TYR A 130 2.74 5.64 0.64
N ARG A 131 2.48 6.80 1.26
CA ARG A 131 2.50 6.95 2.73
C ARG A 131 1.47 6.06 3.42
N ASP A 132 0.30 5.89 2.85
CA ASP A 132 -0.73 4.99 3.37
C ASP A 132 -0.27 3.52 3.33
N VAL A 133 0.41 3.11 2.24
CA VAL A 133 1.01 1.78 2.10
C VAL A 133 2.15 1.58 3.11
N GLU A 134 3.05 2.54 3.24
CA GLU A 134 4.16 2.52 4.21
C GLU A 134 3.66 2.34 5.65
N ALA A 135 2.63 3.12 6.04
CA ALA A 135 1.98 2.98 7.34
C ALA A 135 1.33 1.61 7.53
N GLY A 136 0.75 1.03 6.47
CA GLY A 136 0.18 -0.32 6.47
C GLY A 136 1.23 -1.41 6.66
N MET A 137 2.35 -1.32 5.94
CA MET A 137 3.47 -2.25 6.03
C MET A 137 4.16 -2.21 7.39
N SER A 138 4.37 -1.01 7.95
CA SER A 138 4.94 -0.81 9.29
C SER A 138 4.09 -1.49 10.37
N ARG A 139 2.77 -1.36 10.31
CA ARG A 139 1.83 -2.04 11.22
C ARG A 139 1.87 -3.56 11.08
N ARG A 140 2.02 -4.07 9.84
CA ARG A 140 2.15 -5.51 9.56
C ARG A 140 3.43 -6.09 10.19
N GLY A 141 4.56 -5.38 10.07
CA GLY A 141 5.84 -5.76 10.67
C GLY A 141 5.82 -5.79 12.20
N ALA A 142 5.19 -4.81 12.84
CA ALA A 142 5.05 -4.75 14.30
C ALA A 142 4.26 -5.93 14.86
N ASN A 143 3.14 -6.31 14.20
CA ASN A 143 2.31 -7.43 14.64
C ASN A 143 3.03 -8.78 14.55
N ALA A 144 3.84 -8.99 13.53
CA ALA A 144 4.60 -10.23 13.36
C ALA A 144 5.65 -10.42 14.46
N ARG A 145 6.30 -9.32 14.90
CA ARG A 145 7.25 -9.36 16.03
C ARG A 145 6.57 -9.64 17.37
N ALA A 146 5.34 -9.17 17.55
CA ALA A 146 4.56 -9.44 18.76
C ALA A 146 4.12 -10.91 18.84
N SER A 147 3.73 -11.52 17.73
CA SER A 147 3.29 -12.93 17.66
C SER A 147 4.43 -13.94 17.80
N GLY A 148 5.67 -13.59 17.46
CA GLY A 148 6.83 -14.48 17.54
C GLY A 148 7.49 -14.55 18.92
N ARG A 149 6.96 -13.84 19.93
CA ARG A 149 7.46 -13.84 21.31
C ARG A 149 6.65 -14.70 22.29
N SER A 150 5.65 -15.43 21.81
CA SER A 150 4.82 -16.37 22.61
C SER A 150 5.34 -17.78 22.45
#